data_92d812620c5ead8c8e5fa115255ebafd
#
_entry.id   92d812620c5ead8c8e5fa115255ebafd
#
_cell.length_a   1.000
_cell.length_b   1.000
_cell.length_c   1.000
_cell.angle_alpha   90.00
_cell.angle_beta   90.00
_cell.angle_gamma   90.00
#
_symmetry.space_group_name_H-M   'P 1'
#
loop_
_entity.id
_entity.type
_entity.pdbx_description
1 polymer ?
#
loop_
_entity_poly.entity_id
_entity_poly.type
_entity_poly.pdbx_seq_one_letter_code
_entity_poly.pdbx_strand_id
1 'polypeptide(L)'
;MDKAGLLQLPGRPEEQDWLRERLEVLTAREGIALDAAIQRHPAQDSTEVVSLLASLDEYEVLGGIQSYEDLGLYYLEETNARLLALRDYIDLDKLGRQYEAQHPGRFAGGCYVVYPRKGVTGFYDGVNLP
;
A
#
# COMPACT_ATOMS: atom_id res chain seq x y z
N MET A 1 8.11 8.97 -5.22
CA MET A 1 8.55 10.20 -4.51
C MET A 1 9.21 9.80 -3.20
N ASP A 2 10.35 10.34 -2.89
CA ASP A 2 11.05 10.02 -1.64
C ASP A 2 10.59 10.93 -0.49
N LYS A 3 11.10 10.65 0.73
CA LYS A 3 10.72 11.42 1.93
C LYS A 3 11.05 12.91 1.80
N ALA A 4 12.19 13.24 1.19
CA ALA A 4 12.59 14.63 1.00
C ALA A 4 11.62 15.35 0.07
N GLY A 5 11.20 14.69 -1.01
CA GLY A 5 10.21 15.25 -1.93
C GLY A 5 8.88 15.52 -1.26
N LEU A 6 8.43 14.64 -0.37
CA LEU A 6 7.18 14.82 0.37
C LEU A 6 7.26 16.03 1.31
N LEU A 7 8.41 16.28 1.92
CA LEU A 7 8.60 17.41 2.82
C LEU A 7 8.69 18.76 2.08
N GLN A 8 8.90 18.73 0.77
CA GLN A 8 8.96 19.95 -0.05
C GLN A 8 7.61 20.38 -0.62
N LEU A 9 6.56 19.58 -0.41
CA LEU A 9 5.23 19.92 -0.88
C LEU A 9 4.68 21.12 -0.09
N PRO A 10 3.84 21.96 -0.73
CA PRO A 10 3.27 23.11 -0.05
C PRO A 10 2.30 22.69 1.05
N GLY A 11 2.30 23.45 2.14
CA GLY A 11 1.43 23.17 3.28
C GLY A 11 1.77 24.03 4.47
N ARG A 12 1.00 23.87 5.55
CA ARG A 12 1.21 24.62 6.78
C ARG A 12 2.47 24.14 7.50
N PRO A 13 3.18 25.03 8.23
CA PRO A 13 4.36 24.61 8.99
C PRO A 13 4.08 23.47 9.98
N GLU A 14 2.92 23.45 10.61
CA GLU A 14 2.52 22.42 11.56
C GLU A 14 2.43 21.05 10.86
N GLU A 15 1.88 21.03 9.64
CA GLU A 15 1.81 19.79 8.84
C GLU A 15 3.20 19.32 8.45
N GLN A 16 4.06 20.23 8.05
CA GLN A 16 5.43 19.88 7.65
C GLN A 16 6.24 19.34 8.83
N ASP A 17 6.09 19.93 10.02
CA ASP A 17 6.75 19.44 11.23
C ASP A 17 6.24 18.04 11.61
N TRP A 18 4.92 17.85 11.57
CA TRP A 18 4.31 16.55 11.84
C TRP A 18 4.80 15.49 10.86
N LEU A 19 4.86 15.83 9.57
CA LEU A 19 5.34 14.91 8.53
C LEU A 19 6.80 14.53 8.74
N ARG A 20 7.64 15.50 9.11
CA ARG A 20 9.06 15.23 9.35
C ARG A 20 9.24 14.18 10.46
N GLU A 21 8.53 14.36 11.56
CA GLU A 21 8.59 13.43 12.68
C GLU A 21 8.02 12.07 12.29
N ARG A 22 6.87 12.05 11.64
CA ARG A 22 6.17 10.82 11.29
C ARG A 22 6.95 9.97 10.28
N LEU A 23 7.55 10.63 9.28
CA LEU A 23 8.33 9.92 8.25
C LEU A 23 9.61 9.29 8.80
N GLU A 24 10.18 9.86 9.85
CA GLU A 24 11.39 9.30 10.48
C GLU A 24 11.10 8.00 11.22
N VAL A 25 9.89 7.80 11.71
CA VAL A 25 9.52 6.63 12.52
C VAL A 25 8.72 5.59 11.75
N LEU A 26 8.59 5.71 10.44
CA LEU A 26 7.88 4.73 9.63
C LEU A 26 8.56 3.37 9.70
N THR A 27 7.75 2.33 9.89
CA THR A 27 8.25 0.95 9.75
C THR A 27 8.46 0.64 8.27
N ALA A 28 9.19 -0.45 7.97
CA ALA A 28 9.38 -0.89 6.59
C ALA A 28 8.04 -1.16 5.90
N ARG A 29 7.10 -1.80 6.61
CA ARG A 29 5.77 -2.08 6.10
C ARG A 29 5.02 -0.77 5.76
N GLU A 30 5.05 0.18 6.66
CA GLU A 30 4.40 1.48 6.45
C GLU A 30 5.02 2.24 5.29
N GLY A 31 6.34 2.17 5.11
CA GLY A 31 7.03 2.78 3.98
C GLY A 31 6.59 2.19 2.65
N ILE A 32 6.44 0.87 2.58
CA ILE A 32 5.97 0.19 1.38
C ILE A 32 4.52 0.58 1.07
N ALA A 33 3.65 0.62 2.09
CA ALA A 33 2.27 1.04 1.93
C ALA A 33 2.18 2.50 1.45
N LEU A 34 3.02 3.37 1.99
CA LEU A 34 3.05 4.78 1.59
C LEU A 34 3.48 4.93 0.13
N ASP A 35 4.51 4.21 -0.30
CA ASP A 35 4.95 4.23 -1.69
C ASP A 35 3.84 3.81 -2.64
N ALA A 36 3.13 2.74 -2.31
CA ALA A 36 2.00 2.27 -3.12
C ALA A 36 0.87 3.29 -3.15
N ALA A 37 0.56 3.92 -2.02
CA ALA A 37 -0.49 4.93 -1.91
C ALA A 37 -0.16 6.15 -2.77
N ILE A 38 1.07 6.63 -2.72
CA ILE A 38 1.52 7.80 -3.48
C ILE A 38 1.53 7.51 -4.99
N GLN A 39 1.91 6.30 -5.38
CA GLN A 39 1.90 5.92 -6.79
C GLN A 39 0.48 5.85 -7.34
N ARG A 40 -0.48 5.46 -6.52
CA ARG A 40 -1.88 5.44 -6.90
C ARG A 40 -2.48 6.86 -6.93
N HIS A 41 -2.18 7.66 -5.91
CA HIS A 41 -2.67 9.03 -5.74
C HIS A 41 -1.52 9.95 -5.38
N PRO A 42 -0.82 10.50 -6.39
CA PRO A 42 0.28 11.43 -6.12
C PRO A 42 -0.21 12.61 -5.28
N ALA A 43 0.46 12.83 -4.17
CA ALA A 43 0.12 13.94 -3.27
C ALA A 43 0.60 15.26 -3.87
N GLN A 44 -0.23 16.29 -3.78
CA GLN A 44 0.07 17.62 -4.30
C GLN A 44 0.40 18.63 -3.21
N ASP A 45 0.03 18.34 -1.97
CA ASP A 45 0.31 19.18 -0.82
C ASP A 45 0.49 18.33 0.44
N SER A 46 0.92 18.97 1.53
CA SER A 46 1.17 18.27 2.79
C SER A 46 -0.12 17.74 3.42
N THR A 47 -1.25 18.38 3.20
CA THR A 47 -2.54 17.91 3.71
C THR A 47 -2.87 16.52 3.15
N GLU A 48 -2.65 16.31 1.86
CA GLU A 48 -2.87 15.00 1.22
C GLU A 48 -1.92 13.94 1.79
N VAL A 49 -0.65 14.30 2.04
CA VAL A 49 0.32 13.37 2.61
C VAL A 49 -0.09 12.97 4.04
N VAL A 50 -0.54 13.92 4.85
CA VAL A 50 -1.03 13.63 6.21
C VAL A 50 -2.21 12.65 6.14
N SER A 51 -3.14 12.86 5.22
CA SER A 51 -4.28 11.95 5.01
C SER A 51 -3.81 10.54 4.65
N LEU A 52 -2.83 10.41 3.74
CA LEU A 52 -2.29 9.11 3.35
C LEU A 52 -1.65 8.41 4.54
N LEU A 53 -0.83 9.14 5.32
CA LEU A 53 -0.17 8.56 6.49
C LEU A 53 -1.16 8.12 7.56
N ALA A 54 -2.24 8.87 7.74
CA ALA A 54 -3.28 8.54 8.71
C ALA A 54 -4.06 7.27 8.34
N SER A 55 -4.01 6.86 7.07
CA SER A 55 -4.78 5.72 6.55
C SER A 55 -3.91 4.54 6.14
N LEU A 56 -2.62 4.54 6.46
CA LEU A 56 -1.72 3.46 6.02
C LEU A 56 -2.13 2.09 6.55
N ASP A 57 -2.76 2.01 7.72
CA ASP A 57 -3.23 0.76 8.29
C ASP A 57 -4.41 0.14 7.51
N GLU A 58 -5.06 0.92 6.65
CA GLU A 58 -6.11 0.41 5.77
C GLU A 58 -5.54 -0.37 4.56
N TYR A 59 -4.23 -0.24 4.31
CA TYR A 59 -3.54 -0.98 3.26
C TYR A 59 -3.04 -2.29 3.82
N GLU A 60 -3.28 -3.39 3.08
CA GLU A 60 -2.75 -4.69 3.45
C GLU A 60 -1.45 -4.95 2.66
N VAL A 61 -0.37 -5.30 3.35
CA VAL A 61 0.92 -5.56 2.73
C VAL A 61 1.21 -7.05 2.81
N LEU A 62 1.21 -7.71 1.64
CA LEU A 62 1.49 -9.14 1.54
C LEU A 62 2.98 -9.32 1.20
N GLY A 63 3.77 -9.68 2.20
CA GLY A 63 5.22 -9.82 2.07
C GLY A 63 5.64 -11.02 1.25
N GLY A 64 6.74 -10.87 0.54
CA GLY A 64 7.31 -11.96 -0.26
C GLY A 64 6.56 -12.27 -1.54
N ILE A 65 5.64 -11.41 -1.97
CA ILE A 65 4.84 -11.60 -3.17
C ILE A 65 5.27 -10.57 -4.21
N GLN A 66 6.07 -11.03 -5.20
CA GLN A 66 6.73 -10.15 -6.15
C GLN A 66 6.25 -10.34 -7.59
N SER A 67 5.37 -11.32 -7.83
CA SER A 67 4.90 -11.65 -9.17
C SER A 67 3.46 -12.15 -9.10
N TYR A 68 2.81 -12.25 -10.26
CA TYR A 68 1.47 -12.83 -10.34
C TYR A 68 1.49 -14.32 -9.98
N GLU A 69 2.58 -15.03 -10.26
CA GLU A 69 2.72 -16.43 -9.84
C GLU A 69 2.72 -16.55 -8.32
N ASP A 70 3.49 -15.68 -7.64
CA ASP A 70 3.51 -15.64 -6.18
C ASP A 70 2.12 -15.32 -5.62
N LEU A 71 1.45 -14.36 -6.23
CA LEU A 71 0.12 -13.95 -5.82
C LEU A 71 -0.90 -15.08 -6.03
N GLY A 72 -0.78 -15.81 -7.14
CA GLY A 72 -1.60 -16.97 -7.42
C GLY A 72 -1.39 -18.09 -6.41
N LEU A 73 -0.14 -18.33 -6.03
CA LEU A 73 0.19 -19.32 -5.01
C LEU A 73 -0.40 -18.92 -3.66
N TYR A 74 -0.28 -17.64 -3.28
CA TYR A 74 -0.89 -17.10 -2.07
C TYR A 74 -2.42 -17.31 -2.08
N TYR A 75 -3.07 -16.99 -3.19
CA TYR A 75 -4.50 -17.17 -3.35
C TYR A 75 -4.89 -18.64 -3.16
N LEU A 76 -4.12 -19.54 -3.76
CA LEU A 76 -4.37 -20.97 -3.66
C LEU A 76 -4.24 -21.46 -2.22
N GLU A 77 -3.20 -21.04 -1.51
CA GLU A 77 -3.01 -21.39 -0.10
C GLU A 77 -4.17 -20.90 0.77
N GLU A 78 -4.65 -19.70 0.52
CA GLU A 78 -5.71 -19.09 1.32
C GLU A 78 -7.09 -19.69 1.03
N THR A 79 -7.33 -20.13 -0.21
CA THR A 79 -8.66 -20.60 -0.61
C THR A 79 -8.79 -22.12 -0.63
N ASN A 80 -7.73 -22.83 -1.04
CA ASN A 80 -7.79 -24.28 -1.15
C ASN A 80 -6.39 -24.89 -1.08
N ALA A 81 -5.85 -24.97 0.14
CA ALA A 81 -4.50 -25.49 0.38
C ALA A 81 -4.29 -26.92 -0.12
N ARG A 82 -5.36 -27.71 -0.26
CA ARG A 82 -5.25 -29.07 -0.77
C ARG A 82 -4.76 -29.13 -2.21
N LEU A 83 -5.02 -28.08 -2.98
CA LEU A 83 -4.59 -28.00 -4.38
C LEU A 83 -3.12 -27.64 -4.53
N LEU A 84 -2.41 -27.32 -3.46
CA LEU A 84 -0.97 -27.02 -3.52
C LEU A 84 -0.16 -28.18 -4.09
N ALA A 85 -0.60 -29.42 -3.86
CA ALA A 85 0.05 -30.60 -4.40
C ALA A 85 -0.03 -30.63 -5.94
N LEU A 86 -0.98 -29.89 -6.53
CA LEU A 86 -1.20 -29.82 -7.97
C LEU A 86 -0.70 -28.51 -8.56
N ARG A 87 0.07 -27.72 -7.81
CA ARG A 87 0.50 -26.37 -8.25
C ARG A 87 1.19 -26.35 -9.59
N ASP A 88 1.94 -27.42 -9.93
CA ASP A 88 2.67 -27.51 -11.20
C ASP A 88 1.72 -27.66 -12.41
N TYR A 89 0.45 -27.99 -12.16
CA TYR A 89 -0.57 -28.17 -13.18
C TYR A 89 -1.56 -26.99 -13.22
N ILE A 90 -1.32 -25.96 -12.42
CA ILE A 90 -2.21 -24.80 -12.29
C ILE A 90 -1.51 -23.58 -12.88
N ASP A 91 -2.26 -22.78 -13.64
CA ASP A 91 -1.77 -21.51 -14.13
C ASP A 91 -1.80 -20.47 -13.00
N LEU A 92 -0.70 -20.39 -12.24
CA LEU A 92 -0.60 -19.51 -11.08
C LEU A 92 -0.61 -18.02 -11.47
N ASP A 93 -0.05 -17.67 -12.63
CA ASP A 93 -0.08 -16.28 -13.12
C ASP A 93 -1.53 -15.83 -13.34
N LYS A 94 -2.31 -16.67 -14.01
CA LYS A 94 -3.73 -16.37 -14.24
C LYS A 94 -4.50 -16.27 -12.93
N LEU A 95 -4.21 -17.14 -11.98
CA LEU A 95 -4.85 -17.14 -10.67
C LEU A 95 -4.50 -15.86 -9.89
N GLY A 96 -3.25 -15.41 -10.00
CA GLY A 96 -2.79 -14.16 -9.38
C GLY A 96 -3.49 -12.94 -9.97
N ARG A 97 -3.67 -12.91 -11.28
CA ARG A 97 -4.41 -11.84 -11.96
C ARG A 97 -5.87 -11.83 -11.55
N GLN A 98 -6.46 -12.99 -11.29
CA GLN A 98 -7.81 -13.09 -10.77
C GLN A 98 -7.89 -12.54 -9.35
N TYR A 99 -6.89 -12.82 -8.51
CA TYR A 99 -6.82 -12.23 -7.17
C TYR A 99 -6.76 -10.71 -7.25
N GLU A 100 -5.92 -10.16 -8.13
CA GLU A 100 -5.82 -8.72 -8.32
C GLU A 100 -7.17 -8.09 -8.71
N ALA A 101 -7.94 -8.78 -9.55
CA ALA A 101 -9.25 -8.29 -9.94
C ALA A 101 -10.22 -8.19 -8.76
N GLN A 102 -10.10 -9.10 -7.79
CA GLN A 102 -10.92 -9.12 -6.58
C GLN A 102 -10.35 -8.24 -5.46
N HIS A 103 -9.04 -8.07 -5.43
CA HIS A 103 -8.32 -7.31 -4.42
C HIS A 103 -7.33 -6.35 -5.10
N PRO A 104 -7.83 -5.24 -5.67
CA PRO A 104 -6.98 -4.32 -6.40
C PRO A 104 -5.83 -3.80 -5.54
N GLY A 105 -4.65 -3.74 -6.14
CA GLY A 105 -3.45 -3.31 -5.46
C GLY A 105 -2.30 -3.17 -6.45
N ARG A 106 -1.08 -3.19 -5.96
CA ARG A 106 0.10 -3.13 -6.80
C ARG A 106 1.30 -3.78 -6.13
N PHE A 107 2.25 -4.20 -6.94
CA PHE A 107 3.53 -4.68 -6.44
C PHE A 107 4.40 -3.49 -6.05
N ALA A 108 4.98 -3.53 -4.86
CA ALA A 108 5.88 -2.51 -4.35
C ALA A 108 6.80 -3.10 -3.28
N GLY A 109 8.09 -2.80 -3.35
CA GLY A 109 9.05 -3.18 -2.30
C GLY A 109 9.14 -4.67 -2.01
N GLY A 110 8.96 -5.53 -3.01
CA GLY A 110 8.98 -6.98 -2.80
C GLY A 110 7.70 -7.54 -2.19
N CYS A 111 6.62 -6.76 -2.20
CA CYS A 111 5.32 -7.11 -1.63
C CYS A 111 4.21 -6.82 -2.62
N TYR A 112 3.03 -7.38 -2.39
CA TYR A 112 1.82 -6.94 -3.04
C TYR A 112 1.01 -6.12 -2.03
N VAL A 113 0.70 -4.88 -2.37
CA VAL A 113 -0.03 -3.97 -1.48
C VAL A 113 -1.48 -3.88 -1.96
N VAL A 114 -2.42 -4.30 -1.12
CA VAL A 114 -3.85 -4.25 -1.41
C VAL A 114 -4.39 -2.89 -1.01
N TYR A 115 -5.07 -2.21 -1.93
CA TYR A 115 -5.67 -0.91 -1.67
C TYR A 115 -6.90 -1.04 -0.76
N PRO A 116 -7.21 0.00 0.04
CA PRO A 116 -8.45 0.03 0.81
C PRO A 116 -9.67 -0.03 -0.12
N ARG A 117 -10.69 -0.79 0.28
CA ARG A 117 -11.90 -0.96 -0.53
C ARG A 117 -12.67 0.34 -0.73
N LYS A 118 -12.68 1.21 0.28
CA LYS A 118 -13.45 2.46 0.27
C LYS A 118 -12.66 3.68 -0.17
N GLY A 119 -11.40 3.47 -0.60
CA GLY A 119 -10.52 4.58 -0.89
C GLY A 119 -10.05 5.29 0.38
N VAL A 120 -9.13 6.24 0.21
CA VAL A 120 -8.50 6.96 1.32
C VAL A 120 -9.10 8.37 1.37
N THR A 121 -10.19 8.52 2.10
CA THR A 121 -10.85 9.83 2.26
C THR A 121 -11.33 9.99 3.69
N GLY A 122 -11.31 11.22 4.20
CA GLY A 122 -11.96 11.57 5.45
C GLY A 122 -11.17 11.30 6.71
N PHE A 123 -9.89 10.93 6.62
CA PHE A 123 -9.06 10.66 7.79
C PHE A 123 -8.43 11.92 8.39
N TYR A 124 -8.33 12.99 7.62
CA TYR A 124 -7.74 14.25 8.06
C TYR A 124 -8.56 15.42 7.50
N ASP A 125 -9.00 16.29 8.39
CA ASP A 125 -9.87 17.43 8.04
C ASP A 125 -9.11 18.67 7.55
N GLY A 126 -7.77 18.62 7.55
CA GLY A 126 -6.94 19.76 7.18
C GLY A 126 -6.65 20.73 8.32
N VAL A 127 -7.15 20.44 9.52
CA VAL A 127 -7.01 21.33 10.68
C VAL A 127 -6.40 20.58 11.88
N ASN A 128 -6.96 19.44 12.25
CA ASN A 128 -6.56 18.68 13.43
C ASN A 128 -5.66 17.52 13.05
N LEU A 129 -4.35 17.67 13.28
CA LEU A 129 -3.37 16.62 12.99
C LEU A 129 -3.63 15.37 13.83
N PRO A 130 -3.50 14.17 13.22
CA PRO A 130 -3.73 12.89 13.91
C PRO A 130 -2.77 12.66 15.07
#